data_6f49e28ad20b09082563cf6adfd3929b
#
_entry.id   6f49e28ad20b09082563cf6adfd3929b
#
_cell.length_a   1.000
_cell.length_b   1.000
_cell.length_c   1.000
_cell.angle_alpha   90.00
_cell.angle_beta   90.00
_cell.angle_gamma   90.00
#
_symmetry.space_group_name_H-M   'P 1'
#
loop_
_entity.id
_entity.type
_entity.pdbx_description
1 polymer ?
#
loop_
_entity_poly.entity_id
_entity_poly.type
_entity_poly.pdbx_seq_one_letter_code
_entity_poly.pdbx_strand_id
1 'polypeptide(L)'
;LPKPLIGLKALQGDSMYTREEFEQLRIKSAAQMQKDDDLRKVALETLVKGDQHNWIHQTNWLGEPVLQFPQDMFAIADIIFRTRPKYIVEVGTAWAGSLLFYSTMMEIVGGETIIGIDIYIPDDLKKRIASFDKLSKRLQWINGSSIEQKTIDQVKSIIGNSRDVLVILDSFHTHDHVIAELKAYSPFVGKGQYLICGDTIIEHIPTQTHRPRPWGKGNNPKTAVDQFLKENDRFKVDHLLENKLLLSCHPGGYLQCIKD
;
A
#
# COMPACT_ATOMS: atom_id res chain seq x y z
N LEU A 1 15.65 -4.85 -31.84
CA LEU A 1 14.43 -4.24 -31.29
C LEU A 1 13.43 -5.37 -31.02
N PRO A 2 12.95 -5.57 -29.77
CA PRO A 2 11.91 -6.55 -29.50
C PRO A 2 10.62 -6.16 -30.25
N LYS A 3 9.97 -7.13 -30.86
CA LYS A 3 8.71 -6.92 -31.60
C LYS A 3 7.65 -6.36 -30.62
N PRO A 4 6.90 -5.32 -31.00
CA PRO A 4 5.81 -4.81 -30.16
C PRO A 4 4.71 -5.87 -30.05
N LEU A 5 4.48 -6.38 -28.85
CA LEU A 5 3.64 -7.56 -28.60
C LEU A 5 2.13 -7.29 -28.58
N ILE A 6 1.67 -6.07 -28.48
CA ILE A 6 0.24 -5.78 -28.20
C ILE A 6 -0.39 -4.76 -29.16
N GLY A 7 0.35 -3.75 -29.62
CA GLY A 7 -0.26 -2.63 -30.35
C GLY A 7 -0.64 -2.91 -31.80
N LEU A 8 0.01 -3.86 -32.47
CA LEU A 8 -0.16 -4.06 -33.93
C LEU A 8 -1.31 -5.00 -34.30
N LYS A 9 -1.66 -6.00 -33.47
CA LYS A 9 -2.77 -6.89 -33.75
C LYS A 9 -4.14 -6.21 -33.68
N ALA A 10 -4.30 -5.30 -32.72
CA ALA A 10 -5.55 -4.53 -32.62
C ALA A 10 -5.76 -3.54 -33.77
N LEU A 11 -4.69 -3.13 -34.47
CA LEU A 11 -4.73 -2.22 -35.62
C LEU A 11 -4.85 -2.93 -36.96
N GLN A 12 -4.66 -4.27 -37.03
CA GLN A 12 -4.66 -5.05 -38.25
C GLN A 12 -5.94 -5.86 -38.51
N GLY A 13 -7.01 -5.66 -37.69
CA GLY A 13 -8.30 -6.33 -37.93
C GLY A 13 -8.37 -7.81 -37.54
N ASP A 14 -7.34 -8.35 -36.87
CA ASP A 14 -7.40 -9.69 -36.27
C ASP A 14 -8.24 -9.67 -34.98
N SER A 15 -8.97 -10.76 -34.73
CA SER A 15 -9.94 -10.89 -33.64
C SER A 15 -9.47 -10.27 -32.31
N MET A 16 -10.29 -9.38 -31.73
CA MET A 16 -10.05 -8.85 -30.38
C MET A 16 -9.92 -10.02 -29.40
N TYR A 17 -8.92 -9.94 -28.52
CA TYR A 17 -8.81 -10.89 -27.41
C TYR A 17 -10.11 -10.92 -26.61
N THR A 18 -10.51 -12.10 -26.16
CA THR A 18 -11.48 -12.21 -25.07
C THR A 18 -10.91 -11.57 -23.79
N ARG A 19 -11.76 -11.27 -22.82
CA ARG A 19 -11.33 -10.73 -21.53
C ARG A 19 -10.33 -11.67 -20.84
N GLU A 20 -10.56 -12.97 -20.91
CA GLU A 20 -9.72 -14.02 -20.34
C GLU A 20 -8.36 -14.09 -21.04
N GLU A 21 -8.32 -14.09 -22.37
CA GLU A 21 -7.06 -14.12 -23.14
C GLU A 21 -6.22 -12.86 -22.86
N PHE A 22 -6.86 -11.70 -22.77
CA PHE A 22 -6.17 -10.46 -22.43
C PHE A 22 -5.59 -10.50 -21.01
N GLU A 23 -6.32 -11.03 -20.02
CA GLU A 23 -5.81 -11.16 -18.66
C GLU A 23 -4.62 -12.14 -18.59
N GLN A 24 -4.67 -13.28 -19.30
CA GLN A 24 -3.52 -14.20 -19.38
C GLN A 24 -2.30 -13.53 -20.02
N LEU A 25 -2.51 -12.73 -21.06
CA LEU A 25 -1.44 -11.95 -21.69
C LEU A 25 -0.83 -10.95 -20.70
N ARG A 26 -1.65 -10.22 -19.95
CA ARG A 26 -1.19 -9.27 -18.91
C ARG A 26 -0.34 -9.96 -17.84
N ILE A 27 -0.80 -11.10 -17.32
CA ILE A 27 -0.07 -11.89 -16.30
C ILE A 27 1.29 -12.32 -16.86
N LYS A 28 1.32 -12.86 -18.08
CA LYS A 28 2.56 -13.28 -18.73
C LYS A 28 3.53 -12.12 -18.96
N SER A 29 3.03 -10.98 -19.45
CA SER A 29 3.83 -9.78 -19.71
C SER A 29 4.38 -9.19 -18.40
N ALA A 30 3.59 -9.16 -17.35
CA ALA A 30 4.00 -8.71 -16.03
C ALA A 30 5.14 -9.60 -15.46
N ALA A 31 5.00 -10.92 -15.59
CA ALA A 31 6.04 -11.86 -15.16
C ALA A 31 7.34 -11.73 -15.99
N GLN A 32 7.24 -11.37 -17.27
CA GLN A 32 8.41 -11.08 -18.11
C GLN A 32 9.07 -9.75 -17.72
N MET A 33 8.28 -8.72 -17.46
CA MET A 33 8.76 -7.42 -16.99
C MET A 33 9.57 -7.54 -15.68
N GLN A 34 9.16 -8.40 -14.76
CA GLN A 34 9.89 -8.64 -13.52
C GLN A 34 11.23 -9.39 -13.70
N LYS A 35 11.41 -10.08 -14.83
CA LYS A 35 12.67 -10.76 -15.18
C LYS A 35 13.61 -9.91 -16.01
N ASP A 36 13.19 -8.72 -16.39
CA ASP A 36 14.01 -7.76 -17.13
C ASP A 36 14.81 -6.91 -16.14
N ASP A 37 16.01 -7.41 -15.79
CA ASP A 37 16.87 -6.77 -14.80
C ASP A 37 17.34 -5.37 -15.24
N ASP A 38 17.56 -5.15 -16.55
CA ASP A 38 17.94 -3.85 -17.08
C ASP A 38 16.79 -2.84 -16.93
N LEU A 39 15.57 -3.24 -17.25
CA LEU A 39 14.39 -2.39 -17.07
C LEU A 39 14.17 -2.06 -15.60
N ARG A 40 14.25 -3.05 -14.71
CA ARG A 40 14.10 -2.84 -13.26
C ARG A 40 15.16 -1.91 -12.69
N LYS A 41 16.40 -2.06 -13.14
CA LYS A 41 17.51 -1.16 -12.74
C LYS A 41 17.23 0.27 -13.16
N VAL A 42 16.85 0.52 -14.42
CA VAL A 42 16.51 1.87 -14.91
C VAL A 42 15.33 2.46 -14.14
N ALA A 43 14.30 1.65 -13.84
CA ALA A 43 13.15 2.07 -13.05
C ALA A 43 13.57 2.50 -11.64
N LEU A 44 14.40 1.71 -10.95
CA LEU A 44 14.91 2.04 -9.62
C LEU A 44 15.79 3.30 -9.64
N GLU A 45 16.68 3.45 -10.62
CA GLU A 45 17.48 4.66 -10.80
C GLU A 45 16.60 5.89 -11.01
N THR A 46 15.53 5.76 -11.78
CA THR A 46 14.54 6.85 -12.00
C THR A 46 13.86 7.24 -10.69
N LEU A 47 13.43 6.26 -9.89
CA LEU A 47 12.85 6.49 -8.57
C LEU A 47 13.81 7.25 -7.66
N VAL A 48 15.05 6.79 -7.55
CA VAL A 48 16.09 7.41 -6.72
C VAL A 48 16.38 8.85 -7.14
N LYS A 49 16.45 9.12 -8.45
CA LYS A 49 16.65 10.48 -8.97
C LYS A 49 15.42 11.36 -8.72
N GLY A 50 14.24 10.82 -8.91
CA GLY A 50 12.98 11.53 -8.65
C GLY A 50 12.78 11.89 -7.18
N ASP A 51 13.27 11.06 -6.26
CA ASP A 51 13.17 11.29 -4.82
C ASP A 51 13.88 12.60 -4.38
N GLN A 52 14.96 13.00 -5.07
CA GLN A 52 15.61 14.29 -4.83
C GLN A 52 14.70 15.50 -5.10
N HIS A 53 13.63 15.30 -5.86
CA HIS A 53 12.61 16.29 -6.18
C HIS A 53 11.28 16.02 -5.45
N ASN A 54 11.26 15.16 -4.44
CA ASN A 54 10.07 14.74 -3.72
C ASN A 54 8.98 14.19 -4.66
N TRP A 55 9.37 13.45 -5.69
CA TRP A 55 8.44 12.95 -6.72
C TRP A 55 7.27 12.15 -6.13
N ILE A 56 7.53 11.32 -5.13
CA ILE A 56 6.50 10.53 -4.42
C ILE A 56 5.44 11.43 -3.77
N HIS A 57 5.81 12.66 -3.38
CA HIS A 57 4.93 13.61 -2.69
C HIS A 57 4.09 14.46 -3.66
N GLN A 58 4.14 14.21 -4.96
CA GLN A 58 3.42 15.04 -5.97
C GLN A 58 2.02 14.52 -6.30
N THR A 59 1.61 13.40 -5.70
CA THR A 59 0.27 12.84 -5.91
C THR A 59 -0.76 13.55 -5.04
N ASN A 60 -1.92 13.86 -5.60
CA ASN A 60 -3.05 14.41 -4.86
C ASN A 60 -4.31 13.59 -5.10
N TRP A 61 -5.18 13.53 -4.10
CA TRP A 61 -6.54 13.04 -4.22
C TRP A 61 -7.53 14.08 -3.70
N LEU A 62 -8.45 14.54 -4.54
CA LEU A 62 -9.43 15.60 -4.22
C LEU A 62 -8.79 16.87 -3.66
N GLY A 63 -7.54 17.17 -4.08
CA GLY A 63 -6.79 18.33 -3.62
C GLY A 63 -5.89 18.08 -2.40
N GLU A 64 -6.06 16.95 -1.68
CA GLU A 64 -5.21 16.59 -0.54
C GLU A 64 -4.00 15.78 -0.98
N PRO A 65 -2.79 16.05 -0.44
CA PRO A 65 -1.59 15.30 -0.78
C PRO A 65 -1.68 13.82 -0.38
N VAL A 66 -1.20 12.96 -1.29
CA VAL A 66 -1.01 11.53 -1.06
C VAL A 66 0.48 11.25 -1.20
N LEU A 67 1.11 10.74 -0.15
CA LEU A 67 2.55 10.50 -0.15
C LEU A 67 2.91 9.10 -0.66
N GLN A 68 2.26 8.67 -1.73
CA GLN A 68 2.46 7.36 -2.37
C GLN A 68 2.47 7.49 -3.89
N PHE A 69 3.06 6.51 -4.56
CA PHE A 69 2.99 6.45 -6.01
C PHE A 69 1.57 6.16 -6.51
N PRO A 70 1.15 6.77 -7.62
CA PRO A 70 -0.14 6.46 -8.25
C PRO A 70 -0.34 4.96 -8.52
N GLN A 71 0.72 4.24 -8.91
CA GLN A 71 0.64 2.80 -9.16
C GLN A 71 0.30 2.00 -7.90
N ASP A 72 0.88 2.37 -6.75
CA ASP A 72 0.57 1.76 -5.46
C ASP A 72 -0.87 2.06 -5.05
N MET A 73 -1.34 3.29 -5.26
CA MET A 73 -2.74 3.65 -4.99
C MET A 73 -3.71 2.84 -5.85
N PHE A 74 -3.41 2.63 -7.15
CA PHE A 74 -4.24 1.76 -8.00
C PHE A 74 -4.19 0.29 -7.58
N ALA A 75 -3.03 -0.20 -7.11
CA ALA A 75 -2.91 -1.55 -6.56
C ALA A 75 -3.77 -1.71 -5.29
N ILE A 76 -3.75 -0.72 -4.40
CA ILE A 76 -4.59 -0.69 -3.19
C ILE A 76 -6.08 -0.62 -3.57
N ALA A 77 -6.45 0.19 -4.57
CA ALA A 77 -7.82 0.24 -5.07
C ALA A 77 -8.31 -1.12 -5.59
N ASP A 78 -7.48 -1.85 -6.33
CA ASP A 78 -7.80 -3.20 -6.81
C ASP A 78 -7.96 -4.19 -5.65
N ILE A 79 -7.09 -4.10 -4.64
CA ILE A 79 -7.22 -4.89 -3.39
C ILE A 79 -8.56 -4.59 -2.72
N ILE A 80 -8.89 -3.31 -2.46
CA ILE A 80 -10.14 -2.91 -1.82
C ILE A 80 -11.35 -3.43 -2.62
N PHE A 81 -11.31 -3.28 -3.95
CA PHE A 81 -12.40 -3.76 -4.80
C PHE A 81 -12.59 -5.29 -4.75
N ARG A 82 -11.49 -6.05 -4.78
CA ARG A 82 -11.53 -7.52 -4.76
C ARG A 82 -11.91 -8.09 -3.40
N THR A 83 -11.40 -7.49 -2.32
CA THR A 83 -11.54 -8.03 -0.96
C THR A 83 -12.71 -7.45 -0.18
N ARG A 84 -13.24 -6.30 -0.62
CA ARG A 84 -14.38 -5.59 0.00
C ARG A 84 -14.26 -5.52 1.52
N PRO A 85 -13.16 -4.91 2.06
CA PRO A 85 -12.96 -4.85 3.49
C PRO A 85 -14.08 -4.05 4.15
N LYS A 86 -14.52 -4.49 5.31
CA LYS A 86 -15.45 -3.75 6.15
C LYS A 86 -14.75 -2.57 6.82
N TYR A 87 -13.50 -2.77 7.21
CA TYR A 87 -12.65 -1.79 7.87
C TYR A 87 -11.33 -1.63 7.13
N ILE A 88 -10.81 -0.38 7.10
CA ILE A 88 -9.43 -0.09 6.71
C ILE A 88 -8.74 0.58 7.89
N VAL A 89 -7.56 0.10 8.23
CA VAL A 89 -6.70 0.71 9.27
C VAL A 89 -5.43 1.20 8.59
N GLU A 90 -5.19 2.51 8.60
CA GLU A 90 -3.94 3.10 8.13
C GLU A 90 -3.16 3.67 9.31
N VAL A 91 -1.90 3.27 9.39
CA VAL A 91 -0.94 3.77 10.37
C VAL A 91 0.05 4.69 9.66
N GLY A 92 0.12 5.95 10.11
CA GLY A 92 0.81 7.02 9.40
C GLY A 92 -0.11 7.70 8.40
N THR A 93 -0.85 8.73 8.84
CA THR A 93 -1.88 9.38 8.02
C THR A 93 -1.42 10.63 7.28
N ALA A 94 -0.31 11.22 7.73
CA ALA A 94 0.28 12.43 7.18
C ALA A 94 -0.78 13.51 6.83
N TRP A 95 -1.00 13.79 5.53
CA TRP A 95 -1.97 14.78 5.03
C TRP A 95 -3.38 14.21 4.79
N ALA A 96 -3.57 12.91 5.03
CA ALA A 96 -4.85 12.20 4.91
C ALA A 96 -5.45 12.11 3.49
N GLY A 97 -4.70 12.43 2.45
CA GLY A 97 -5.16 12.23 1.07
C GLY A 97 -5.42 10.75 0.75
N SER A 98 -4.62 9.85 1.32
CA SER A 98 -4.83 8.39 1.26
C SER A 98 -6.14 7.97 1.91
N LEU A 99 -6.49 8.50 3.09
CA LEU A 99 -7.75 8.21 3.76
C LEU A 99 -8.97 8.63 2.93
N LEU A 100 -8.91 9.80 2.26
CA LEU A 100 -9.97 10.23 1.34
C LEU A 100 -10.07 9.31 0.12
N PHE A 101 -8.94 8.87 -0.42
CA PHE A 101 -8.93 7.90 -1.50
C PHE A 101 -9.58 6.58 -1.08
N TYR A 102 -9.20 6.02 0.07
CA TYR A 102 -9.82 4.80 0.59
C TYR A 102 -11.30 5.01 0.86
N SER A 103 -11.69 6.17 1.38
CA SER A 103 -13.10 6.49 1.60
C SER A 103 -13.90 6.50 0.30
N THR A 104 -13.33 7.01 -0.80
CA THR A 104 -13.95 6.94 -2.12
C THR A 104 -14.14 5.48 -2.57
N MET A 105 -13.12 4.65 -2.38
CA MET A 105 -13.23 3.22 -2.70
C MET A 105 -14.23 2.48 -1.82
N MET A 106 -14.23 2.78 -0.51
CA MET A 106 -15.17 2.20 0.45
C MET A 106 -16.62 2.58 0.14
N GLU A 107 -16.86 3.77 -0.43
CA GLU A 107 -18.19 4.16 -0.92
C GLU A 107 -18.68 3.25 -2.04
N ILE A 108 -17.76 2.83 -2.94
CA ILE A 108 -18.09 1.94 -4.08
C ILE A 108 -18.34 0.51 -3.62
N VAL A 109 -17.55 0.01 -2.65
CA VAL A 109 -17.61 -1.40 -2.25
C VAL A 109 -18.54 -1.66 -1.05
N GLY A 110 -19.07 -0.63 -0.40
CA GLY A 110 -19.98 -0.76 0.75
C GLY A 110 -19.24 -0.99 2.08
N GLY A 111 -17.99 -0.52 2.22
CA GLY A 111 -17.24 -0.60 3.47
C GLY A 111 -17.76 0.38 4.54
N GLU A 112 -17.45 0.12 5.81
CA GLU A 112 -18.01 0.88 6.95
C GLU A 112 -17.09 1.98 7.46
N THR A 113 -15.90 1.64 7.97
CA THR A 113 -15.05 2.57 8.71
C THR A 113 -13.60 2.52 8.24
N ILE A 114 -12.96 3.68 8.22
CA ILE A 114 -11.54 3.86 8.04
C ILE A 114 -10.97 4.45 9.32
N ILE A 115 -9.94 3.82 9.87
CA ILE A 115 -9.25 4.25 11.08
C ILE A 115 -7.89 4.80 10.68
N GLY A 116 -7.70 6.10 10.85
CA GLY A 116 -6.41 6.76 10.64
C GLY A 116 -5.68 6.94 11.97
N ILE A 117 -4.47 6.41 12.08
CA ILE A 117 -3.64 6.46 13.29
C ILE A 117 -2.39 7.29 13.00
N ASP A 118 -2.12 8.29 13.83
CA ASP A 118 -0.87 9.05 13.76
C ASP A 118 -0.51 9.58 15.15
N ILE A 119 0.78 9.80 15.39
CA ILE A 119 1.25 10.41 16.65
C ILE A 119 0.85 11.87 16.76
N TYR A 120 0.59 12.52 15.64
CA TYR A 120 0.17 13.91 15.57
C TYR A 120 -0.85 14.15 14.45
N ILE A 121 -2.08 14.46 14.81
CA ILE A 121 -3.18 14.77 13.89
C ILE A 121 -3.69 16.18 14.20
N PRO A 122 -3.28 17.20 13.42
CA PRO A 122 -3.69 18.57 13.66
C PRO A 122 -5.20 18.79 13.54
N ASP A 123 -5.75 19.70 14.33
CA ASP A 123 -7.19 20.02 14.26
C ASP A 123 -7.59 20.71 12.96
N ASP A 124 -6.71 21.48 12.34
CA ASP A 124 -6.95 22.08 11.02
C ASP A 124 -7.01 21.01 9.92
N LEU A 125 -6.18 19.96 10.00
CA LEU A 125 -6.29 18.79 9.12
C LEU A 125 -7.65 18.12 9.28
N LYS A 126 -8.08 17.83 10.51
CA LYS A 126 -9.39 17.22 10.77
C LYS A 126 -10.53 18.08 10.22
N LYS A 127 -10.47 19.40 10.43
CA LYS A 127 -11.47 20.35 9.91
C LYS A 127 -11.52 20.35 8.39
N ARG A 128 -10.34 20.36 7.71
CA ARG A 128 -10.25 20.32 6.26
C ARG A 128 -10.82 19.02 5.70
N ILE A 129 -10.46 17.90 6.28
CA ILE A 129 -10.98 16.57 5.87
C ILE A 129 -12.50 16.47 6.16
N ALA A 130 -13.00 17.04 7.25
CA ALA A 130 -14.42 17.05 7.57
C ALA A 130 -15.26 17.77 6.50
N SER A 131 -14.67 18.71 5.73
CA SER A 131 -15.39 19.40 4.64
C SER A 131 -15.76 18.51 3.45
N PHE A 132 -15.19 17.30 3.36
CA PHE A 132 -15.54 16.30 2.34
C PHE A 132 -16.83 15.52 2.64
N ASP A 133 -17.68 16.04 3.54
CA ASP A 133 -19.03 15.57 3.87
C ASP A 133 -19.15 14.03 3.94
N LYS A 134 -19.72 13.39 2.90
CA LYS A 134 -20.00 11.97 2.88
C LYS A 134 -18.74 11.11 3.07
N LEU A 135 -17.62 11.52 2.48
CA LEU A 135 -16.38 10.76 2.57
C LEU A 135 -15.77 10.80 3.98
N SER A 136 -15.89 11.94 4.67
CA SER A 136 -15.33 12.09 6.01
C SER A 136 -16.12 11.35 7.10
N LYS A 137 -17.40 11.06 6.89
CA LYS A 137 -18.27 10.41 7.89
C LYS A 137 -17.81 9.02 8.33
N ARG A 138 -17.07 8.31 7.49
CA ARG A 138 -16.53 6.98 7.82
C ARG A 138 -15.13 7.02 8.46
N LEU A 139 -14.51 8.20 8.57
CA LEU A 139 -13.17 8.35 9.11
C LEU A 139 -13.20 8.45 10.63
N GLN A 140 -12.40 7.64 11.29
CA GLN A 140 -12.13 7.72 12.73
C GLN A 140 -10.64 7.97 12.94
N TRP A 141 -10.32 8.88 13.85
CA TRP A 141 -8.96 9.32 14.12
C TRP A 141 -8.51 8.80 15.47
N ILE A 142 -7.31 8.20 15.51
CA ILE A 142 -6.64 7.83 16.75
C ILE A 142 -5.31 8.57 16.81
N ASN A 143 -5.19 9.48 17.75
CA ASN A 143 -3.94 10.21 18.00
C ASN A 143 -3.11 9.46 19.03
N GLY A 144 -2.04 8.81 18.61
CA GLY A 144 -1.17 8.00 19.45
C GLY A 144 -0.16 7.18 18.67
N SER A 145 0.80 6.60 19.36
CA SER A 145 1.75 5.67 18.74
C SER A 145 1.05 4.37 18.38
N SER A 146 1.29 3.89 17.16
CA SER A 146 0.71 2.65 16.62
C SER A 146 1.05 1.41 17.44
N ILE A 147 2.22 1.39 18.07
CA ILE A 147 2.71 0.25 18.88
C ILE A 147 2.30 0.32 20.35
N GLU A 148 1.62 1.40 20.78
CA GLU A 148 1.10 1.48 22.13
C GLU A 148 -0.16 0.63 22.31
N GLN A 149 -0.22 -0.15 23.39
CA GLN A 149 -1.35 -1.02 23.69
C GLN A 149 -2.69 -0.27 23.71
N LYS A 150 -2.73 0.95 24.23
CA LYS A 150 -3.93 1.80 24.24
C LYS A 150 -4.46 2.07 22.83
N THR A 151 -3.57 2.35 21.86
CA THR A 151 -3.94 2.58 20.44
C THR A 151 -4.49 1.30 19.82
N ILE A 152 -3.82 0.17 20.06
CA ILE A 152 -4.25 -1.15 19.56
C ILE A 152 -5.62 -1.53 20.14
N ASP A 153 -5.86 -1.28 21.44
CA ASP A 153 -7.14 -1.54 22.09
C ASP A 153 -8.26 -0.66 21.54
N GLN A 154 -7.98 0.60 21.18
CA GLN A 154 -8.94 1.48 20.51
C GLN A 154 -9.33 0.93 19.14
N VAL A 155 -8.36 0.51 18.32
CA VAL A 155 -8.63 -0.14 17.03
C VAL A 155 -9.51 -1.37 17.24
N LYS A 156 -9.14 -2.25 18.16
CA LYS A 156 -9.91 -3.45 18.49
C LYS A 156 -11.34 -3.13 18.95
N SER A 157 -11.52 -2.07 19.71
CA SER A 157 -12.85 -1.61 20.16
C SER A 157 -13.74 -1.19 18.98
N ILE A 158 -13.16 -0.56 17.93
CA ILE A 158 -13.88 -0.10 16.75
C ILE A 158 -14.24 -1.28 15.84
N ILE A 159 -13.28 -2.15 15.54
CA ILE A 159 -13.48 -3.27 14.60
C ILE A 159 -14.22 -4.46 15.22
N GLY A 160 -14.23 -4.56 16.56
CA GLY A 160 -14.81 -5.69 17.30
C GLY A 160 -14.12 -7.01 16.94
N ASN A 161 -14.94 -8.01 16.59
CA ASN A 161 -14.46 -9.34 16.17
C ASN A 161 -14.34 -9.48 14.64
N SER A 162 -14.51 -8.39 13.90
CA SER A 162 -14.41 -8.44 12.44
C SER A 162 -12.99 -8.82 12.01
N ARG A 163 -12.91 -9.61 10.95
CA ARG A 163 -11.68 -10.02 10.27
C ARG A 163 -11.63 -9.48 8.84
N ASP A 164 -12.70 -8.79 8.40
CA ASP A 164 -12.76 -8.12 7.09
C ASP A 164 -12.06 -6.78 7.15
N VAL A 165 -10.75 -6.82 7.45
CA VAL A 165 -9.91 -5.67 7.74
C VAL A 165 -8.71 -5.65 6.79
N LEU A 166 -8.57 -4.54 6.05
CA LEU A 166 -7.35 -4.18 5.35
C LEU A 166 -6.50 -3.31 6.29
N VAL A 167 -5.24 -3.68 6.48
CA VAL A 167 -4.28 -2.90 7.27
C VAL A 167 -3.20 -2.34 6.35
N ILE A 168 -2.84 -1.06 6.54
CA ILE A 168 -1.76 -0.38 5.83
C ILE A 168 -0.84 0.24 6.88
N LEU A 169 0.44 -0.18 6.88
CA LEU A 169 1.47 0.28 7.80
C LEU A 169 2.44 1.18 7.05
N ASP A 170 2.40 2.47 7.35
CA ASP A 170 3.19 3.50 6.65
C ASP A 170 3.62 4.63 7.59
N SER A 171 4.13 4.28 8.79
CA SER A 171 4.45 5.25 9.85
C SER A 171 5.95 5.48 10.02
N PHE A 172 6.59 4.82 10.97
CA PHE A 172 8.00 4.97 11.32
C PHE A 172 8.81 3.76 10.82
N HIS A 173 9.62 3.97 9.80
CA HIS A 173 10.18 2.91 8.96
C HIS A 173 11.43 2.21 9.49
N THR A 174 11.68 2.19 10.81
CA THR A 174 12.74 1.34 11.39
C THR A 174 12.27 -0.10 11.50
N HIS A 175 13.21 -1.05 11.40
CA HIS A 175 12.92 -2.48 11.53
C HIS A 175 12.11 -2.81 12.78
N ASP A 176 12.60 -2.34 13.95
CA ASP A 176 12.00 -2.67 15.25
C ASP A 176 10.57 -2.13 15.39
N HIS A 177 10.32 -0.94 14.87
CA HIS A 177 8.99 -0.35 14.90
C HIS A 177 8.02 -1.13 14.00
N VAL A 178 8.43 -1.38 12.76
CA VAL A 178 7.58 -2.07 11.78
C VAL A 178 7.31 -3.52 12.18
N ILE A 179 8.28 -4.26 12.75
CA ILE A 179 8.03 -5.62 13.23
C ILE A 179 7.03 -5.64 14.39
N ALA A 180 7.06 -4.62 15.26
CA ALA A 180 6.07 -4.45 16.32
C ALA A 180 4.68 -4.18 15.76
N GLU A 181 4.55 -3.31 14.74
CA GLU A 181 3.29 -3.06 14.04
C GLU A 181 2.76 -4.31 13.35
N LEU A 182 3.61 -5.02 12.59
CA LEU A 182 3.22 -6.26 11.92
C LEU A 182 2.65 -7.29 12.90
N LYS A 183 3.28 -7.44 14.07
CA LYS A 183 2.82 -8.34 15.14
C LYS A 183 1.51 -7.86 15.78
N ALA A 184 1.35 -6.56 15.98
CA ALA A 184 0.18 -5.97 16.64
C ALA A 184 -1.07 -5.98 15.74
N TYR A 185 -0.92 -5.71 14.45
CA TYR A 185 -2.05 -5.50 13.53
C TYR A 185 -2.39 -6.74 12.68
N SER A 186 -1.46 -7.67 12.46
CA SER A 186 -1.76 -8.90 11.70
C SER A 186 -2.90 -9.75 12.30
N PRO A 187 -3.16 -9.78 13.63
CA PRO A 187 -4.30 -10.50 14.17
C PRO A 187 -5.66 -9.97 13.71
N PHE A 188 -5.75 -8.71 13.26
CA PHE A 188 -7.00 -8.12 12.77
C PHE A 188 -7.35 -8.56 11.34
N VAL A 189 -6.36 -8.99 10.56
CA VAL A 189 -6.50 -9.34 9.15
C VAL A 189 -6.99 -10.77 9.01
N GLY A 190 -8.15 -10.98 8.39
CA GLY A 190 -8.72 -12.29 8.12
C GLY A 190 -8.27 -12.88 6.79
N LYS A 191 -8.54 -14.15 6.59
CA LYS A 191 -8.22 -14.87 5.35
C LYS A 191 -8.82 -14.17 4.13
N GLY A 192 -8.01 -13.97 3.12
CA GLY A 192 -8.36 -13.26 1.88
C GLY A 192 -8.12 -11.76 1.93
N GLN A 193 -8.02 -11.16 3.12
CA GLN A 193 -7.67 -9.75 3.32
C GLN A 193 -6.16 -9.51 3.23
N TYR A 194 -5.73 -8.25 3.30
CA TYR A 194 -4.34 -7.85 3.14
C TYR A 194 -3.81 -7.06 4.34
N LEU A 195 -2.53 -7.24 4.59
CA LEU A 195 -1.68 -6.36 5.37
C LEU A 195 -0.64 -5.78 4.43
N ILE A 196 -0.66 -4.47 4.22
CA ILE A 196 0.27 -3.76 3.34
C ILE A 196 1.32 -3.08 4.20
N CYS A 197 2.59 -3.34 3.92
CA CYS A 197 3.71 -2.68 4.58
C CYS A 197 4.35 -1.69 3.60
N GLY A 198 4.24 -0.41 3.92
CA GLY A 198 4.79 0.69 3.13
C GLY A 198 6.32 0.75 3.15
N ASP A 199 6.87 1.49 2.21
CA ASP A 199 8.28 1.89 2.12
C ASP A 199 9.33 0.76 2.21
N THR A 200 8.95 -0.47 1.85
CA THR A 200 9.89 -1.59 1.75
C THR A 200 10.99 -1.36 0.70
N ILE A 201 10.77 -0.42 -0.24
CA ILE A 201 11.76 0.01 -1.24
C ILE A 201 13.06 0.52 -0.60
N ILE A 202 13.03 0.97 0.66
CA ILE A 202 14.20 1.51 1.36
C ILE A 202 15.37 0.52 1.39
N GLU A 203 15.13 -0.79 1.42
CA GLU A 203 16.18 -1.81 1.34
C GLU A 203 16.95 -1.79 0.02
N HIS A 204 16.33 -1.33 -1.05
CA HIS A 204 16.86 -1.40 -2.42
C HIS A 204 17.47 -0.10 -2.92
N ILE A 205 17.26 1.01 -2.21
CA ILE A 205 17.77 2.33 -2.59
C ILE A 205 19.03 2.70 -1.79
N PRO A 206 19.90 3.59 -2.32
CA PRO A 206 21.01 4.11 -1.56
C PRO A 206 20.54 5.00 -0.40
N THR A 207 21.44 5.25 0.56
CA THR A 207 21.15 6.16 1.68
C THR A 207 20.73 7.54 1.16
N GLN A 208 19.59 8.03 1.63
CA GLN A 208 19.02 9.32 1.23
C GLN A 208 19.69 10.47 1.99
N THR A 209 20.84 10.93 1.48
CA THR A 209 21.64 11.99 2.14
C THR A 209 20.96 13.35 2.15
N HIS A 210 20.05 13.62 1.19
CA HIS A 210 19.30 14.87 1.09
C HIS A 210 18.16 14.98 2.12
N ARG A 211 17.75 13.87 2.73
CA ARG A 211 16.77 13.80 3.84
C ARG A 211 17.17 12.71 4.83
N PRO A 212 18.11 12.97 5.74
CA PRO A 212 18.58 11.97 6.71
C PRO A 212 17.44 11.39 7.53
N ARG A 213 17.44 10.07 7.66
CA ARG A 213 16.42 9.30 8.40
C ARG A 213 17.09 8.30 9.34
N PRO A 214 16.42 7.87 10.42
CA PRO A 214 16.95 6.83 11.33
C PRO A 214 16.86 5.42 10.72
N TRP A 215 16.29 5.27 9.55
CA TRP A 215 16.18 4.02 8.80
C TRP A 215 17.00 4.07 7.50
N GLY A 216 17.25 2.91 6.94
CA GLY A 216 18.02 2.74 5.72
C GLY A 216 18.24 1.25 5.43
N LYS A 217 19.18 0.95 4.56
CA LYS A 217 19.52 -0.44 4.21
C LYS A 217 19.87 -1.25 5.46
N GLY A 218 19.24 -2.42 5.64
CA GLY A 218 19.42 -3.30 6.81
C GLY A 218 18.58 -2.92 8.04
N ASN A 219 17.97 -1.73 8.07
CA ASN A 219 17.09 -1.27 9.15
C ASN A 219 15.89 -0.54 8.55
N ASN A 220 14.89 -1.28 8.07
CA ASN A 220 13.75 -0.72 7.33
C ASN A 220 12.56 -1.69 7.27
N PRO A 221 11.42 -1.29 6.68
CA PRO A 221 10.20 -2.12 6.61
C PRO A 221 10.42 -3.47 5.90
N LYS A 222 11.28 -3.54 4.86
CA LYS A 222 11.53 -4.79 4.15
C LYS A 222 12.18 -5.84 5.05
N THR A 223 13.17 -5.43 5.85
CA THR A 223 13.83 -6.35 6.80
C THR A 223 12.86 -6.85 7.87
N ALA A 224 11.90 -6.01 8.32
CA ALA A 224 10.85 -6.41 9.24
C ALA A 224 9.86 -7.39 8.60
N VAL A 225 9.43 -7.14 7.36
CA VAL A 225 8.57 -8.06 6.59
C VAL A 225 9.24 -9.41 6.40
N ASP A 226 10.54 -9.45 6.06
CA ASP A 226 11.27 -10.70 5.87
C ASP A 226 11.38 -11.52 7.15
N GLN A 227 11.53 -10.87 8.30
CA GLN A 227 11.47 -11.54 9.60
C GLN A 227 10.06 -12.03 9.90
N PHE A 228 9.05 -11.18 9.74
CA PHE A 228 7.67 -11.51 10.01
C PHE A 228 7.20 -12.74 9.23
N LEU A 229 7.51 -12.82 7.95
CA LEU A 229 7.13 -13.96 7.09
C LEU A 229 7.84 -15.27 7.45
N LYS A 230 9.00 -15.22 8.11
CA LYS A 230 9.66 -16.41 8.68
C LYS A 230 8.97 -16.91 9.95
N GLU A 231 8.38 -16.00 10.72
CA GLU A 231 7.75 -16.28 12.01
C GLU A 231 6.23 -16.50 11.90
N ASN A 232 5.62 -16.16 10.75
CA ASN A 232 4.16 -16.15 10.56
C ASN A 232 3.77 -16.73 9.20
N ASP A 233 3.16 -17.91 9.20
CA ASP A 233 2.75 -18.65 8.01
C ASP A 233 1.33 -18.28 7.50
N ARG A 234 0.67 -17.33 8.17
CA ARG A 234 -0.65 -16.83 7.76
C ARG A 234 -0.60 -15.92 6.56
N PHE A 235 0.55 -15.33 6.26
CA PHE A 235 0.72 -14.35 5.20
C PHE A 235 1.68 -14.81 4.12
N LYS A 236 1.42 -14.36 2.90
CA LYS A 236 2.34 -14.48 1.77
C LYS A 236 2.34 -13.21 0.94
N VAL A 237 3.44 -12.94 0.25
CA VAL A 237 3.52 -11.86 -0.73
C VAL A 237 2.62 -12.17 -1.93
N ASP A 238 1.82 -11.21 -2.39
CA ASP A 238 1.03 -11.31 -3.63
C ASP A 238 1.91 -10.97 -4.85
N HIS A 239 2.69 -11.95 -5.29
CA HIS A 239 3.58 -11.77 -6.44
C HIS A 239 2.82 -11.51 -7.75
N LEU A 240 1.55 -11.92 -7.89
CA LEU A 240 0.76 -11.62 -9.09
C LEU A 240 0.43 -10.14 -9.19
N LEU A 241 0.17 -9.50 -8.05
CA LEU A 241 -0.02 -8.05 -7.98
C LEU A 241 1.31 -7.33 -8.22
N GLU A 242 2.35 -7.70 -7.48
CA GLU A 242 3.66 -7.03 -7.53
C GLU A 242 4.29 -7.09 -8.92
N ASN A 243 4.15 -8.20 -9.63
CA ASN A 243 4.67 -8.33 -10.98
C ASN A 243 4.10 -7.29 -11.96
N LYS A 244 2.95 -6.70 -11.66
CA LYS A 244 2.33 -5.63 -12.47
C LYS A 244 2.91 -4.23 -12.17
N LEU A 245 3.67 -4.09 -11.09
CA LEU A 245 4.19 -2.81 -10.61
C LEU A 245 5.68 -2.69 -10.95
N LEU A 246 6.00 -1.94 -12.01
CA LEU A 246 7.40 -1.66 -12.38
C LEU A 246 8.07 -0.72 -11.35
N LEU A 247 7.31 0.25 -10.84
CA LEU A 247 7.69 1.19 -9.80
C LEU A 247 6.70 1.07 -8.66
N SER A 248 7.21 0.82 -7.46
CA SER A 248 6.42 0.72 -6.23
C SER A 248 7.27 1.14 -5.05
N CYS A 249 6.65 1.76 -4.04
CA CYS A 249 7.27 1.99 -2.74
C CYS A 249 7.21 0.74 -1.84
N HIS A 250 6.45 -0.29 -2.23
CA HIS A 250 6.14 -1.45 -1.38
C HIS A 250 6.59 -2.81 -1.94
N PRO A 251 7.78 -2.97 -2.57
CA PRO A 251 8.21 -4.26 -3.10
C PRO A 251 8.32 -5.31 -1.99
N GLY A 252 7.58 -6.42 -2.11
CA GLY A 252 7.46 -7.46 -1.07
C GLY A 252 6.56 -7.06 0.09
N GLY A 253 5.86 -5.92 0.02
CA GLY A 253 5.03 -5.39 1.10
C GLY A 253 3.53 -5.67 0.98
N TYR A 254 3.05 -6.22 -0.14
CA TYR A 254 1.65 -6.60 -0.32
C TYR A 254 1.40 -8.02 0.22
N LEU A 255 1.03 -8.12 1.49
CA LEU A 255 0.90 -9.40 2.18
C LEU A 255 -0.57 -9.85 2.23
N GLN A 256 -0.88 -10.92 1.50
CA GLN A 256 -2.21 -11.54 1.54
C GLN A 256 -2.29 -12.53 2.70
N CYS A 257 -3.33 -12.42 3.52
CA CYS A 257 -3.65 -13.41 4.55
C CYS A 257 -4.25 -14.67 3.89
N ILE A 258 -3.60 -15.81 4.05
CA ILE A 258 -3.98 -17.09 3.41
C ILE A 258 -4.57 -18.12 4.38
N LYS A 259 -4.49 -17.84 5.68
CA LYS A 259 -5.01 -18.69 6.78
C LYS A 259 -5.66 -17.82 7.85
N ASP A 260 -6.62 -18.38 8.58
CA ASP A 260 -7.20 -17.76 9.77
C ASP A 260 -6.39 -18.04 11.03
#